data_d435b6d45fbc26c4e8cb07a901c12a88
#
_entry.id   d435b6d45fbc26c4e8cb07a901c12a88
#
_cell.length_a   1.000
_cell.length_b   1.000
_cell.length_c   1.000
_cell.angle_alpha   90.00
_cell.angle_beta   90.00
_cell.angle_gamma   90.00
#
_symmetry.space_group_name_H-M   'P 1'
#
loop_
_entity.id
_entity.type
_entity.pdbx_description
1 polymer ?
#
loop_
_entity_poly.entity_id
_entity_poly.type
_entity_poly.pdbx_seq_one_letter_code
_entity_poly.pdbx_strand_id
1 'polypeptide(L)'
;MIRRPPRSTPLYSSAASDVYKRQELSFAIVDEVDNILIDEARTPLIISGPARDRSNEYRQYSMVARSLVEEKDFVVDEKFKNINLTEDGIKKVEKKLNISNLYDLENSEITHFVENALKAQFIFKKNKEYVVRDQQIVLVDEFTGRLMQGRRLSDGLHQAIEAKENVKIEDATQTFATITLQNYFRKYRKLSGMSGTAVTEAGEFLNIYKLDVMVIPTNKPIARDDRNDLIYKTKREKYNAVINNVIDLSKQGRPVLIGTTSVEISELLSKMLNRANVNHNVLNAKLHKKEADIVAEAGNPGVVTIATNMAGRGTDIKLSQDVIDAGGLAIIGTERHDSRRVDRQLRGRSGRQGDPGSSQFYVSFEDNLM
;
A
#
# COMPACT_ATOMS: atom_id res chain seq x y z
N MET A 1 -26.42 2.06 2.72
CA MET A 1 -26.91 0.71 2.34
C MET A 1 -27.49 0.80 0.93
N ILE A 2 -26.74 0.38 -0.09
CA ILE A 2 -27.20 0.44 -1.50
C ILE A 2 -28.08 -0.81 -1.74
N ARG A 3 -29.40 -0.63 -1.87
CA ARG A 3 -30.30 -1.72 -2.25
C ARG A 3 -30.00 -2.13 -3.70
N ARG A 4 -29.64 -3.39 -3.91
CA ARG A 4 -29.60 -3.97 -5.25
C ARG A 4 -31.04 -4.02 -5.81
N PRO A 5 -31.30 -3.59 -7.04
CA PRO A 5 -32.59 -3.76 -7.67
C PRO A 5 -32.90 -5.25 -7.91
N PRO A 6 -34.17 -5.68 -7.86
CA PRO A 6 -34.55 -7.07 -8.09
C PRO A 6 -34.21 -7.53 -9.51
N ARG A 7 -33.88 -8.81 -9.65
CA ARG A 7 -33.34 -9.45 -10.88
C ARG A 7 -34.29 -9.53 -12.10
N SER A 8 -35.49 -9.01 -12.01
CA SER A 8 -36.48 -9.06 -13.10
C SER A 8 -37.09 -7.68 -13.35
N THR A 9 -36.31 -6.78 -13.90
CA THR A 9 -36.84 -5.45 -14.26
C THR A 9 -36.90 -5.33 -15.79
N PRO A 10 -38.06 -4.91 -16.35
CA PRO A 10 -38.25 -4.68 -17.77
C PRO A 10 -37.34 -3.58 -18.33
N LEU A 11 -37.14 -3.54 -19.63
CA LEU A 11 -36.23 -2.62 -20.38
C LEU A 11 -36.36 -1.12 -20.01
N TYR A 12 -37.52 -0.65 -19.51
CA TYR A 12 -37.69 0.74 -19.05
C TYR A 12 -37.08 1.00 -17.68
N SER A 13 -36.68 0.01 -16.91
CA SER A 13 -35.96 0.23 -15.66
C SER A 13 -34.48 0.50 -15.87
N SER A 14 -33.93 0.18 -17.05
CA SER A 14 -32.57 0.57 -17.42
C SER A 14 -32.44 2.09 -17.53
N ALA A 15 -33.47 2.76 -18.11
CA ALA A 15 -33.52 4.22 -18.20
C ALA A 15 -33.60 4.89 -16.82
N ALA A 16 -34.44 4.35 -15.91
CA ALA A 16 -34.53 4.85 -14.54
C ALA A 16 -33.24 4.62 -13.74
N SER A 17 -32.60 3.48 -13.94
CA SER A 17 -31.25 3.18 -13.37
C SER A 17 -30.18 4.13 -13.91
N ASP A 18 -30.23 4.48 -15.19
CA ASP A 18 -29.31 5.42 -15.80
C ASP A 18 -29.54 6.86 -15.33
N VAL A 19 -30.76 7.26 -15.09
CA VAL A 19 -31.09 8.56 -14.46
C VAL A 19 -30.55 8.61 -13.03
N TYR A 20 -30.72 7.55 -12.25
CA TYR A 20 -30.17 7.47 -10.89
C TYR A 20 -28.63 7.54 -10.89
N LYS A 21 -27.96 6.86 -11.81
CA LYS A 21 -26.50 6.89 -11.96
C LYS A 21 -25.95 8.25 -12.42
N ARG A 22 -26.80 9.09 -13.01
CA ARG A 22 -26.45 10.43 -13.50
C ARG A 22 -26.86 11.55 -12.54
N GLN A 23 -27.35 11.21 -11.34
CA GLN A 23 -27.70 12.22 -10.34
C GLN A 23 -26.45 13.00 -9.91
N GLU A 24 -26.62 14.32 -9.75
CA GLU A 24 -25.58 15.17 -9.23
C GLU A 24 -25.22 14.79 -7.78
N LEU A 25 -23.93 14.80 -7.48
CA LEU A 25 -23.43 14.56 -6.14
C LEU A 25 -23.57 15.85 -5.33
N SER A 26 -24.53 15.90 -4.41
CA SER A 26 -24.87 17.13 -3.72
C SER A 26 -23.91 17.48 -2.60
N PHE A 27 -23.59 16.53 -1.70
CA PHE A 27 -22.79 16.80 -0.51
C PHE A 27 -22.03 15.57 -0.05
N ALA A 28 -20.76 15.77 0.38
CA ALA A 28 -19.98 14.76 1.08
C ALA A 28 -19.28 15.35 2.29
N ILE A 29 -19.23 14.58 3.37
CA ILE A 29 -18.37 14.79 4.53
C ILE A 29 -17.38 13.64 4.57
N VAL A 30 -16.08 13.94 4.48
CA VAL A 30 -15.00 12.95 4.46
C VAL A 30 -14.35 12.96 5.83
N ASP A 31 -14.46 11.84 6.55
CA ASP A 31 -13.69 11.62 7.77
C ASP A 31 -12.27 11.17 7.44
N GLU A 32 -11.31 11.48 8.29
CA GLU A 32 -9.87 11.29 8.01
C GLU A 32 -9.48 11.85 6.63
N VAL A 33 -9.92 13.10 6.39
CA VAL A 33 -9.85 13.75 5.08
C VAL A 33 -8.44 13.85 4.51
N ASP A 34 -7.43 13.98 5.35
CA ASP A 34 -6.02 13.98 4.98
C ASP A 34 -5.54 12.64 4.42
N ASN A 35 -6.07 11.52 4.94
CA ASN A 35 -5.79 10.21 4.37
C ASN A 35 -6.42 10.06 2.99
N ILE A 36 -7.72 10.31 2.90
CA ILE A 36 -8.48 10.01 1.67
C ILE A 36 -8.12 10.98 0.54
N LEU A 37 -8.05 12.28 0.83
CA LEU A 37 -7.85 13.30 -0.21
C LEU A 37 -6.38 13.62 -0.51
N ILE A 38 -5.45 13.15 0.30
CA ILE A 38 -3.99 13.37 0.09
C ILE A 38 -3.26 12.04 -0.08
N ASP A 39 -3.24 11.15 0.93
CA ASP A 39 -2.46 9.92 0.86
C ASP A 39 -2.98 8.95 -0.20
N GLU A 40 -4.25 8.60 -0.14
CA GLU A 40 -4.92 7.67 -1.07
C GLU A 40 -5.16 8.30 -2.45
N ALA A 41 -5.14 9.63 -2.54
CA ALA A 41 -5.42 10.35 -3.77
C ALA A 41 -4.36 10.15 -4.88
N ARG A 42 -3.25 9.52 -4.57
CA ARG A 42 -2.22 9.08 -5.54
C ARG A 42 -2.70 7.91 -6.40
N THR A 43 -3.69 7.15 -5.94
CA THR A 43 -4.23 5.99 -6.63
C THR A 43 -5.59 6.32 -7.24
N PRO A 44 -5.80 6.13 -8.56
CA PRO A 44 -7.10 6.38 -9.17
C PRO A 44 -8.12 5.30 -8.81
N LEU A 45 -9.40 5.65 -8.88
CA LEU A 45 -10.50 4.69 -8.88
C LEU A 45 -10.62 4.09 -10.28
N ILE A 46 -10.69 2.76 -10.37
CA ILE A 46 -10.72 2.02 -11.62
C ILE A 46 -11.97 1.14 -11.63
N ILE A 47 -12.71 1.17 -12.72
CA ILE A 47 -13.75 0.19 -13.04
C ILE A 47 -13.17 -0.72 -14.09
N SER A 48 -13.01 -1.99 -13.76
CA SER A 48 -12.56 -3.03 -14.69
C SER A 48 -13.56 -4.17 -14.75
N GLY A 49 -13.53 -4.91 -15.84
CA GLY A 49 -14.31 -6.11 -16.03
C GLY A 49 -13.55 -7.13 -16.85
N PRO A 50 -14.09 -8.35 -17.01
CA PRO A 50 -13.43 -9.38 -17.79
C PRO A 50 -13.27 -8.92 -19.25
N ALA A 51 -12.08 -9.09 -19.79
CA ALA A 51 -11.83 -8.98 -21.21
C ALA A 51 -12.29 -10.27 -21.93
N ARG A 52 -12.15 -10.32 -23.26
CA ARG A 52 -12.43 -11.53 -24.02
C ARG A 52 -11.48 -12.64 -23.58
N ASP A 53 -12.00 -13.87 -23.44
CA ASP A 53 -11.18 -15.06 -23.21
C ASP A 53 -10.22 -15.27 -24.41
N ARG A 54 -8.94 -15.13 -24.16
CA ARG A 54 -7.84 -15.34 -25.10
C ARG A 54 -6.87 -16.43 -24.63
N SER A 55 -7.31 -17.30 -23.75
CA SER A 55 -6.46 -18.34 -23.13
C SER A 55 -5.75 -19.21 -24.16
N ASN A 56 -6.42 -19.53 -25.28
CA ASN A 56 -5.84 -20.33 -26.36
C ASN A 56 -4.72 -19.58 -27.09
N GLU A 57 -4.86 -18.27 -27.28
CA GLU A 57 -3.84 -17.42 -27.91
C GLU A 57 -2.59 -17.38 -27.05
N TYR A 58 -2.70 -17.13 -25.75
CA TYR A 58 -1.56 -17.14 -24.82
C TYR A 58 -0.79 -18.47 -24.83
N ARG A 59 -1.51 -19.61 -24.89
CA ARG A 59 -0.89 -20.93 -25.01
C ARG A 59 -0.15 -21.11 -26.33
N GLN A 60 -0.74 -20.68 -27.45
CA GLN A 60 -0.12 -20.73 -28.77
C GLN A 60 1.19 -19.92 -28.78
N TYR A 61 1.18 -18.66 -28.31
CA TYR A 61 2.36 -17.83 -28.29
C TYR A 61 3.43 -18.33 -27.30
N SER A 62 3.04 -18.93 -26.19
CA SER A 62 3.96 -19.61 -25.28
C SER A 62 4.71 -20.76 -25.95
N MET A 63 4.02 -21.56 -26.77
CA MET A 63 4.66 -22.63 -27.56
C MET A 63 5.61 -22.08 -28.61
N VAL A 64 5.27 -20.98 -29.27
CA VAL A 64 6.14 -20.30 -30.23
C VAL A 64 7.40 -19.82 -29.51
N ALA A 65 7.27 -19.11 -28.39
CA ALA A 65 8.40 -18.59 -27.61
C ALA A 65 9.37 -19.70 -27.16
N ARG A 66 8.85 -20.84 -26.68
CA ARG A 66 9.69 -21.99 -26.27
C ARG A 66 10.55 -22.56 -27.40
N SER A 67 10.20 -22.32 -28.64
CA SER A 67 10.90 -22.85 -29.82
C SER A 67 12.01 -21.93 -30.32
N LEU A 68 12.14 -20.74 -29.75
CA LEU A 68 13.15 -19.76 -30.10
C LEU A 68 14.41 -19.94 -29.26
N VAL A 69 15.56 -19.64 -29.85
CA VAL A 69 16.87 -19.84 -29.24
C VAL A 69 17.50 -18.49 -29.01
N GLU A 70 17.97 -18.26 -27.78
CA GLU A 70 18.69 -17.05 -27.38
C GLU A 70 19.97 -16.85 -28.22
N GLU A 71 20.36 -15.62 -28.43
CA GLU A 71 21.46 -15.14 -29.27
C GLU A 71 21.29 -15.38 -30.77
N LYS A 72 20.47 -16.32 -31.18
CA LYS A 72 20.16 -16.60 -32.60
C LYS A 72 18.85 -15.93 -33.04
N ASP A 73 17.76 -16.21 -32.32
CA ASP A 73 16.41 -15.79 -32.68
C ASP A 73 16.01 -14.50 -31.93
N PHE A 74 16.64 -14.22 -30.80
CA PHE A 74 16.39 -13.02 -29.97
C PHE A 74 17.57 -12.70 -29.07
N VAL A 75 17.63 -11.44 -28.59
CA VAL A 75 18.61 -10.94 -27.63
C VAL A 75 17.90 -10.44 -26.40
N VAL A 76 18.39 -10.83 -25.21
CA VAL A 76 17.86 -10.37 -23.90
C VAL A 76 18.66 -9.19 -23.41
N ASP A 77 17.97 -8.11 -23.07
CA ASP A 77 18.53 -6.99 -22.31
C ASP A 77 18.10 -7.13 -20.84
N GLU A 78 18.96 -7.73 -20.03
CA GLU A 78 18.67 -7.96 -18.60
C GLU A 78 18.48 -6.67 -17.82
N LYS A 79 19.21 -5.59 -18.19
CA LYS A 79 19.16 -4.31 -17.49
C LYS A 79 17.79 -3.62 -17.62
N PHE A 80 17.22 -3.65 -18.82
CA PHE A 80 15.91 -3.04 -19.10
C PHE A 80 14.76 -4.05 -19.05
N LYS A 81 15.04 -5.32 -18.73
CA LYS A 81 14.08 -6.44 -18.73
C LYS A 81 13.29 -6.49 -20.05
N ASN A 82 14.00 -6.36 -21.16
CA ASN A 82 13.45 -6.35 -22.51
C ASN A 82 14.02 -7.46 -23.38
N ILE A 83 13.29 -7.85 -24.44
CA ILE A 83 13.73 -8.84 -25.44
C ILE A 83 13.49 -8.27 -26.82
N ASN A 84 14.51 -8.36 -27.66
CA ASN A 84 14.44 -7.92 -29.06
C ASN A 84 14.62 -9.13 -29.97
N LEU A 85 13.67 -9.38 -30.89
CA LEU A 85 13.80 -10.40 -31.90
C LEU A 85 14.87 -10.01 -32.91
N THR A 86 15.65 -10.99 -33.37
CA THR A 86 16.55 -10.85 -34.53
C THR A 86 15.76 -11.04 -35.82
N GLU A 87 16.34 -10.71 -36.99
CA GLU A 87 15.71 -10.96 -38.28
C GLU A 87 15.36 -12.45 -38.48
N ASP A 88 16.23 -13.37 -38.05
CA ASP A 88 15.97 -14.81 -38.12
C ASP A 88 14.84 -15.24 -37.19
N GLY A 89 14.76 -14.64 -35.99
CA GLY A 89 13.69 -14.83 -35.04
C GLY A 89 12.34 -14.37 -35.60
N ILE A 90 12.29 -13.20 -36.21
CA ILE A 90 11.09 -12.65 -36.85
C ILE A 90 10.57 -13.61 -37.91
N LYS A 91 11.43 -14.01 -38.87
CA LYS A 91 11.06 -14.97 -39.93
C LYS A 91 10.53 -16.31 -39.40
N LYS A 92 11.11 -16.76 -38.29
CA LYS A 92 10.71 -18.02 -37.64
C LYS A 92 9.34 -17.90 -36.94
N VAL A 93 9.07 -16.76 -36.30
CA VAL A 93 7.77 -16.43 -35.69
C VAL A 93 6.70 -16.32 -36.79
N GLU A 94 6.96 -15.54 -37.85
CA GLU A 94 6.07 -15.36 -38.97
C GLU A 94 5.69 -16.69 -39.62
N LYS A 95 6.67 -17.55 -39.88
CA LYS A 95 6.44 -18.89 -40.42
C LYS A 95 5.58 -19.76 -39.50
N LYS A 96 5.78 -19.67 -38.16
CA LYS A 96 5.01 -20.51 -37.23
C LYS A 96 3.58 -20.02 -37.03
N LEU A 97 3.39 -18.71 -37.11
CA LEU A 97 2.06 -18.10 -36.97
C LEU A 97 1.33 -17.96 -38.31
N ASN A 98 2.01 -18.29 -39.43
CA ASN A 98 1.50 -18.14 -40.79
C ASN A 98 1.05 -16.72 -41.12
N ILE A 99 1.89 -15.73 -40.74
CA ILE A 99 1.68 -14.31 -41.02
C ILE A 99 2.80 -13.80 -41.94
N SER A 100 2.49 -12.77 -42.73
CA SER A 100 3.41 -12.21 -43.74
C SER A 100 4.44 -11.24 -43.14
N ASN A 101 4.04 -10.42 -42.14
CA ASN A 101 4.89 -9.44 -41.48
C ASN A 101 4.42 -9.26 -40.06
N LEU A 102 5.30 -9.57 -39.09
CA LEU A 102 4.99 -9.48 -37.67
C LEU A 102 4.75 -8.02 -37.19
N TYR A 103 5.44 -7.06 -37.77
CA TYR A 103 5.37 -5.65 -37.38
C TYR A 103 4.39 -4.83 -38.22
N ASP A 104 3.51 -5.45 -38.97
CA ASP A 104 2.44 -4.74 -39.66
C ASP A 104 1.40 -4.23 -38.64
N LEU A 105 0.75 -3.10 -38.94
CA LEU A 105 -0.25 -2.49 -38.05
C LEU A 105 -1.38 -3.46 -37.71
N GLU A 106 -1.77 -4.33 -38.66
CA GLU A 106 -2.79 -5.35 -38.44
C GLU A 106 -2.34 -6.45 -37.46
N ASN A 107 -1.04 -6.66 -37.30
CA ASN A 107 -0.45 -7.69 -36.45
C ASN A 107 0.11 -7.13 -35.11
N SER A 108 -0.16 -5.87 -34.78
CA SER A 108 0.35 -5.23 -33.57
C SER A 108 -0.01 -5.96 -32.28
N GLU A 109 -1.21 -6.53 -32.19
CA GLU A 109 -1.61 -7.38 -31.06
C GLU A 109 -0.79 -8.67 -30.98
N ILE A 110 -0.52 -9.31 -32.14
CA ILE A 110 0.28 -10.54 -32.21
C ILE A 110 1.70 -10.27 -31.75
N THR A 111 2.30 -9.16 -32.19
CA THR A 111 3.63 -8.73 -31.76
C THR A 111 3.69 -8.60 -30.25
N HIS A 112 2.71 -7.94 -29.66
CA HIS A 112 2.61 -7.75 -28.21
C HIS A 112 2.51 -9.09 -27.44
N PHE A 113 1.71 -10.04 -27.92
CA PHE A 113 1.59 -11.36 -27.31
C PHE A 113 2.89 -12.17 -27.42
N VAL A 114 3.57 -12.10 -28.57
CA VAL A 114 4.85 -12.78 -28.78
C VAL A 114 5.94 -12.21 -27.85
N GLU A 115 6.03 -10.89 -27.74
CA GLU A 115 6.96 -10.24 -26.83
C GLU A 115 6.70 -10.62 -25.35
N ASN A 116 5.44 -10.63 -24.93
CA ASN A 116 5.07 -11.06 -23.59
C ASN A 116 5.38 -12.53 -23.33
N ALA A 117 5.14 -13.40 -24.32
CA ALA A 117 5.49 -14.81 -24.21
C ALA A 117 7.01 -15.03 -24.07
N LEU A 118 7.82 -14.25 -24.82
CA LEU A 118 9.27 -14.26 -24.71
C LEU A 118 9.74 -13.74 -23.33
N LYS A 119 9.21 -12.60 -22.88
CA LYS A 119 9.51 -12.06 -21.55
C LYS A 119 9.17 -13.06 -20.46
N ALA A 120 7.98 -13.67 -20.53
CA ALA A 120 7.56 -14.70 -19.59
C ALA A 120 8.53 -15.89 -19.57
N GLN A 121 8.97 -16.34 -20.76
CA GLN A 121 9.81 -17.53 -20.89
C GLN A 121 11.24 -17.30 -20.42
N PHE A 122 11.87 -16.17 -20.76
CA PHE A 122 13.31 -15.98 -20.63
C PHE A 122 13.69 -14.99 -19.52
N ILE A 123 12.88 -13.98 -19.20
CA ILE A 123 13.17 -13.00 -18.15
C ILE A 123 12.57 -13.41 -16.82
N PHE A 124 11.30 -13.80 -16.80
CA PHE A 124 10.61 -14.15 -15.55
C PHE A 124 10.87 -15.60 -15.17
N LYS A 125 11.70 -15.82 -14.13
CA LYS A 125 12.12 -17.14 -13.66
C LYS A 125 11.30 -17.57 -12.45
N LYS A 126 10.84 -18.82 -12.46
CA LYS A 126 10.15 -19.44 -11.32
C LYS A 126 11.05 -19.47 -10.09
N ASN A 127 10.47 -19.27 -8.92
CA ASN A 127 11.13 -19.17 -7.61
C ASN A 127 12.05 -17.94 -7.44
N LYS A 128 12.06 -17.01 -8.41
CA LYS A 128 12.77 -15.74 -8.31
C LYS A 128 11.78 -14.57 -8.43
N GLU A 129 11.17 -14.38 -9.59
CA GLU A 129 10.20 -13.32 -9.83
C GLU A 129 8.76 -13.73 -9.45
N TYR A 130 8.47 -15.05 -9.42
CA TYR A 130 7.16 -15.59 -9.04
C TYR A 130 7.28 -17.02 -8.52
N VAL A 131 6.23 -17.46 -7.83
CA VAL A 131 6.01 -18.87 -7.45
C VAL A 131 4.67 -19.34 -7.99
N VAL A 132 4.53 -20.67 -8.16
CA VAL A 132 3.25 -21.31 -8.48
C VAL A 132 2.68 -21.89 -7.19
N ARG A 133 1.50 -21.40 -6.78
CA ARG A 133 0.79 -21.88 -5.60
C ARG A 133 -0.69 -22.03 -5.90
N ASP A 134 -1.29 -23.15 -5.54
CA ASP A 134 -2.72 -23.43 -5.72
C ASP A 134 -3.22 -23.17 -7.15
N GLN A 135 -2.45 -23.59 -8.15
CA GLN A 135 -2.73 -23.35 -9.58
C GLN A 135 -2.74 -21.87 -9.98
N GLN A 136 -2.11 -20.99 -9.20
CA GLN A 136 -2.01 -19.56 -9.46
C GLN A 136 -0.57 -19.08 -9.44
N ILE A 137 -0.30 -18.04 -10.22
CA ILE A 137 0.97 -17.33 -10.19
C ILE A 137 0.92 -16.28 -9.07
N VAL A 138 1.84 -16.36 -8.12
CA VAL A 138 2.01 -15.37 -7.06
C VAL A 138 3.36 -14.69 -7.25
N LEU A 139 3.34 -13.37 -7.43
CA LEU A 139 4.55 -12.59 -7.64
C LEU A 139 5.39 -12.53 -6.35
N VAL A 140 6.70 -12.46 -6.54
CA VAL A 140 7.69 -12.23 -5.48
C VAL A 140 8.20 -10.80 -5.60
N ASP A 141 8.19 -10.06 -4.51
CA ASP A 141 8.78 -8.72 -4.46
C ASP A 141 10.30 -8.81 -4.58
N GLU A 142 10.86 -8.10 -5.53
CA GLU A 142 12.29 -8.16 -5.88
C GLU A 142 13.20 -7.69 -4.72
N PHE A 143 12.71 -6.76 -3.89
CA PHE A 143 13.50 -6.18 -2.80
C PHE A 143 13.34 -6.92 -1.48
N THR A 144 12.14 -7.40 -1.20
CA THR A 144 11.82 -8.02 0.10
C THR A 144 11.72 -9.53 0.05
N GLY A 145 11.65 -10.13 -1.15
CA GLY A 145 11.42 -11.57 -1.33
C GLY A 145 10.04 -12.05 -0.89
N ARG A 146 9.10 -11.14 -0.65
CA ARG A 146 7.75 -11.45 -0.15
C ARG A 146 6.80 -11.84 -1.27
N LEU A 147 5.87 -12.72 -0.93
CA LEU A 147 4.79 -13.12 -1.83
C LEU A 147 3.74 -12.00 -1.88
N MET A 148 3.47 -11.48 -3.07
CA MET A 148 2.47 -10.45 -3.32
C MET A 148 1.17 -11.09 -3.80
N GLN A 149 0.34 -11.55 -2.84
CA GLN A 149 -0.95 -12.16 -3.16
C GLN A 149 -1.91 -11.12 -3.78
N GLY A 150 -2.64 -11.53 -4.82
CA GLY A 150 -3.63 -10.69 -5.49
C GLY A 150 -3.04 -9.64 -6.44
N ARG A 151 -1.72 -9.45 -6.47
CA ARG A 151 -1.06 -8.56 -7.43
C ARG A 151 -0.81 -9.28 -8.75
N ARG A 152 -1.13 -8.62 -9.86
CA ARG A 152 -0.92 -9.15 -11.21
C ARG A 152 -0.05 -8.20 -12.04
N LEU A 153 0.70 -8.73 -12.99
CA LEU A 153 1.42 -7.93 -13.98
C LEU A 153 0.42 -7.42 -15.03
N SER A 154 0.69 -6.22 -15.55
CA SER A 154 -0.14 -5.58 -16.57
C SER A 154 0.09 -6.16 -17.98
N ASP A 155 -0.72 -5.68 -18.91
CA ASP A 155 -0.53 -5.81 -20.36
C ASP A 155 -0.41 -7.25 -20.87
N GLY A 156 -1.05 -8.22 -20.21
CA GLY A 156 -1.04 -9.61 -20.64
C GLY A 156 0.19 -10.41 -20.22
N LEU A 157 1.18 -9.80 -19.58
CA LEU A 157 2.39 -10.51 -19.15
C LEU A 157 2.10 -11.56 -18.07
N HIS A 158 1.15 -11.29 -17.17
CA HIS A 158 0.74 -12.26 -16.16
C HIS A 158 0.14 -13.52 -16.80
N GLN A 159 -0.75 -13.34 -17.76
CA GLN A 159 -1.35 -14.43 -18.54
C GLN A 159 -0.30 -15.21 -19.35
N ALA A 160 0.72 -14.52 -19.86
CA ALA A 160 1.82 -15.19 -20.55
C ALA A 160 2.63 -16.08 -19.58
N ILE A 161 2.81 -15.68 -18.32
CA ILE A 161 3.45 -16.50 -17.29
C ILE A 161 2.54 -17.67 -16.88
N GLU A 162 1.22 -17.45 -16.75
CA GLU A 162 0.23 -18.51 -16.51
C GLU A 162 0.26 -19.55 -17.63
N ALA A 163 0.35 -19.12 -18.90
CA ALA A 163 0.50 -20.01 -20.06
C ALA A 163 1.83 -20.77 -20.05
N LYS A 164 2.92 -20.12 -19.67
CA LYS A 164 4.24 -20.75 -19.49
C LYS A 164 4.21 -21.89 -18.48
N GLU A 165 3.63 -21.66 -17.32
CA GLU A 165 3.56 -22.64 -16.22
C GLU A 165 2.41 -23.65 -16.40
N ASN A 166 1.63 -23.53 -17.47
CA ASN A 166 0.50 -24.38 -17.78
C ASN A 166 -0.55 -24.44 -16.64
N VAL A 167 -0.72 -23.34 -15.93
CA VAL A 167 -1.79 -23.15 -14.94
C VAL A 167 -3.04 -22.59 -15.60
N LYS A 168 -4.11 -22.43 -14.82
CA LYS A 168 -5.34 -21.78 -15.32
C LYS A 168 -5.01 -20.34 -15.68
N ILE A 169 -5.26 -19.98 -16.95
CA ILE A 169 -5.14 -18.60 -17.39
C ILE A 169 -6.41 -17.88 -16.96
N GLU A 170 -6.24 -16.84 -16.14
CA GLU A 170 -7.36 -15.98 -15.75
C GLU A 170 -7.54 -14.88 -16.78
N ASP A 171 -8.81 -14.53 -17.05
CA ASP A 171 -9.14 -13.51 -18.02
C ASP A 171 -8.40 -12.21 -17.71
N ALA A 172 -7.86 -11.57 -18.73
CA ALA A 172 -7.36 -10.22 -18.60
C ALA A 172 -8.48 -9.30 -18.15
N THR A 173 -8.21 -8.38 -17.25
CA THR A 173 -9.19 -7.35 -16.90
C THR A 173 -9.04 -6.17 -17.86
N GLN A 174 -10.14 -5.79 -18.50
CA GLN A 174 -10.20 -4.56 -19.29
C GLN A 174 -10.64 -3.40 -18.41
N THR A 175 -9.86 -2.32 -18.40
CA THR A 175 -10.26 -1.10 -17.71
C THR A 175 -11.31 -0.37 -18.55
N PHE A 176 -12.53 -0.26 -18.03
CA PHE A 176 -13.63 0.45 -18.69
C PHE A 176 -13.63 1.94 -18.38
N ALA A 177 -13.24 2.30 -17.17
CA ALA A 177 -13.18 3.68 -16.75
C ALA A 177 -12.15 3.87 -15.63
N THR A 178 -11.54 5.05 -15.60
CA THR A 178 -10.67 5.49 -14.50
C THR A 178 -11.00 6.94 -14.15
N ILE A 179 -10.93 7.26 -12.87
CA ILE A 179 -11.06 8.62 -12.37
C ILE A 179 -10.13 8.81 -11.17
N THR A 180 -9.39 9.89 -11.11
CA THR A 180 -8.61 10.23 -9.92
C THR A 180 -9.53 10.59 -8.76
N LEU A 181 -9.10 10.34 -7.51
CA LEU A 181 -9.87 10.73 -6.32
C LEU A 181 -10.13 12.24 -6.30
N GLN A 182 -9.15 13.06 -6.71
CA GLN A 182 -9.31 14.50 -6.83
C GLN A 182 -10.50 14.87 -7.74
N ASN A 183 -10.53 14.28 -8.95
CA ASN A 183 -11.60 14.57 -9.91
C ASN A 183 -12.95 13.98 -9.46
N TYR A 184 -12.95 12.87 -8.75
CA TYR A 184 -14.16 12.26 -8.20
C TYR A 184 -14.79 13.17 -7.13
N PHE A 185 -14.02 13.57 -6.12
CA PHE A 185 -14.54 14.40 -5.03
C PHE A 185 -14.89 15.82 -5.46
N ARG A 186 -14.24 16.37 -6.49
CA ARG A 186 -14.60 17.67 -7.10
C ARG A 186 -15.96 17.68 -7.82
N LYS A 187 -16.58 16.51 -8.03
CA LYS A 187 -17.96 16.43 -8.55
C LYS A 187 -19.01 16.75 -7.51
N TYR A 188 -18.68 16.71 -6.23
CA TYR A 188 -19.63 17.11 -5.17
C TYR A 188 -19.80 18.62 -5.16
N ARG A 189 -21.04 19.08 -5.10
CA ARG A 189 -21.38 20.53 -5.01
C ARG A 189 -20.88 21.14 -3.71
N LYS A 190 -20.96 20.36 -2.60
CA LYS A 190 -20.39 20.70 -1.31
C LYS A 190 -19.53 19.55 -0.84
N LEU A 191 -18.28 19.86 -0.59
CA LEU A 191 -17.30 18.93 0.00
C LEU A 191 -16.83 19.52 1.32
N SER A 192 -16.81 18.71 2.35
CA SER A 192 -16.19 19.04 3.63
C SER A 192 -15.52 17.79 4.20
N GLY A 193 -14.67 17.98 5.19
CA GLY A 193 -14.01 16.88 5.84
C GLY A 193 -13.50 17.24 7.22
N MET A 194 -13.01 16.24 7.94
CA MET A 194 -12.42 16.43 9.26
C MET A 194 -11.22 15.54 9.44
N SER A 195 -10.24 16.02 10.18
CA SER A 195 -9.05 15.29 10.61
C SER A 195 -8.37 16.04 11.73
N GLY A 196 -7.68 15.32 12.61
CA GLY A 196 -6.82 15.93 13.64
C GLY A 196 -5.55 16.57 13.10
N THR A 197 -5.21 16.36 11.82
CA THR A 197 -3.92 16.77 11.22
C THR A 197 -4.04 17.54 9.91
N ALA A 198 -5.23 18.01 9.54
CA ALA A 198 -5.46 18.70 8.27
C ALA A 198 -4.68 20.00 8.11
N VAL A 199 -4.37 20.71 9.20
CA VAL A 199 -3.77 22.05 9.16
C VAL A 199 -2.39 22.07 8.48
N THR A 200 -1.63 20.98 8.53
CA THR A 200 -0.30 20.92 7.90
C THR A 200 -0.38 20.90 6.39
N GLU A 201 -1.50 20.46 5.83
CA GLU A 201 -1.76 20.33 4.40
C GLU A 201 -2.80 21.35 3.90
N ALA A 202 -3.01 22.44 4.65
CA ALA A 202 -4.02 23.47 4.32
C ALA A 202 -3.81 24.03 2.90
N GLY A 203 -2.55 24.24 2.49
CA GLY A 203 -2.23 24.70 1.14
C GLY A 203 -2.66 23.73 0.04
N GLU A 204 -2.48 22.42 0.26
CA GLU A 204 -2.89 21.39 -0.69
C GLU A 204 -4.41 21.29 -0.77
N PHE A 205 -5.11 21.30 0.37
CA PHE A 205 -6.57 21.34 0.39
C PHE A 205 -7.14 22.54 -0.37
N LEU A 206 -6.55 23.72 -0.18
CA LEU A 206 -6.98 24.93 -0.89
C LEU A 206 -6.69 24.84 -2.39
N ASN A 207 -5.49 24.42 -2.78
CA ASN A 207 -5.08 24.39 -4.16
C ASN A 207 -5.85 23.37 -4.99
N ILE A 208 -6.03 22.15 -4.47
CA ILE A 208 -6.62 21.04 -5.21
C ILE A 208 -8.15 21.04 -5.09
N TYR A 209 -8.67 21.14 -3.86
CA TYR A 209 -10.10 20.95 -3.57
C TYR A 209 -10.86 22.25 -3.31
N LYS A 210 -10.18 23.39 -3.22
CA LYS A 210 -10.75 24.69 -2.84
C LYS A 210 -11.40 24.67 -1.46
N LEU A 211 -10.80 23.93 -0.53
CA LEU A 211 -11.24 23.79 0.85
C LEU A 211 -10.31 24.59 1.77
N ASP A 212 -10.90 25.44 2.60
CA ASP A 212 -10.20 26.10 3.69
C ASP A 212 -10.15 25.19 4.91
N VAL A 213 -9.05 25.27 5.67
CA VAL A 213 -8.87 24.49 6.90
C VAL A 213 -9.11 25.40 8.11
N MET A 214 -10.15 25.08 8.88
CA MET A 214 -10.47 25.76 10.12
C MET A 214 -10.04 24.89 11.31
N VAL A 215 -9.24 25.47 12.20
CA VAL A 215 -8.81 24.79 13.43
C VAL A 215 -9.88 24.97 14.51
N ILE A 216 -10.48 23.85 14.94
CA ILE A 216 -11.43 23.84 16.04
C ILE A 216 -10.66 23.50 17.32
N PRO A 217 -10.77 24.32 18.38
CA PRO A 217 -10.10 24.06 19.65
C PRO A 217 -10.54 22.70 20.23
N THR A 218 -9.62 22.02 20.91
CA THR A 218 -9.91 20.78 21.63
C THR A 218 -10.84 21.03 22.82
N ASN A 219 -11.73 20.05 23.10
CA ASN A 219 -12.66 20.14 24.25
C ASN A 219 -11.95 20.30 25.60
N LYS A 220 -10.82 19.58 25.78
CA LYS A 220 -9.96 19.71 26.94
C LYS A 220 -8.56 20.14 26.50
N PRO A 221 -7.81 20.88 27.34
CA PRO A 221 -6.42 21.20 27.06
C PRO A 221 -5.55 19.94 26.85
N ILE A 222 -4.58 20.03 25.96
CA ILE A 222 -3.63 18.95 25.73
C ILE A 222 -2.69 18.87 26.94
N ALA A 223 -2.76 17.74 27.69
CA ALA A 223 -1.90 17.48 28.84
C ALA A 223 -0.62 16.68 28.48
N ARG A 224 -0.49 16.28 27.21
CA ARG A 224 0.70 15.54 26.71
C ARG A 224 1.94 16.42 26.71
N ASP A 225 3.05 15.87 27.22
CA ASP A 225 4.39 16.49 27.20
C ASP A 225 5.10 16.15 25.87
N ASP A 226 5.13 17.11 24.94
CA ASP A 226 5.81 16.97 23.63
C ASP A 226 7.28 17.41 23.78
N ARG A 227 8.18 16.44 24.01
CA ARG A 227 9.60 16.65 24.25
C ARG A 227 10.38 16.94 22.98
N ASN A 228 11.51 17.63 23.14
CA ASN A 228 12.46 17.87 22.04
C ASN A 228 13.06 16.56 21.52
N ASP A 229 13.48 16.59 20.26
CA ASP A 229 14.14 15.46 19.62
C ASP A 229 15.50 15.20 20.26
N LEU A 230 15.85 13.92 20.38
CA LEU A 230 17.18 13.48 20.76
C LEU A 230 17.95 13.09 19.51
N ILE A 231 19.12 13.73 19.32
CA ILE A 231 19.94 13.57 18.12
C ILE A 231 21.17 12.72 18.44
N TYR A 232 21.39 11.68 17.64
CA TYR A 232 22.49 10.72 17.78
C TYR A 232 23.38 10.75 16.52
N LYS A 233 24.63 10.35 16.66
CA LYS A 233 25.55 10.25 15.53
C LYS A 233 25.18 9.07 14.62
N THR A 234 24.85 7.93 15.22
CA THR A 234 24.61 6.68 14.49
C THR A 234 23.25 6.08 14.81
N LYS A 235 22.69 5.30 13.88
CA LYS A 235 21.48 4.50 14.11
C LYS A 235 21.63 3.53 15.28
N ARG A 236 22.83 2.99 15.48
CA ARG A 236 23.11 2.06 16.59
C ARG A 236 22.96 2.73 17.95
N GLU A 237 23.54 3.92 18.13
CA GLU A 237 23.41 4.68 19.36
C GLU A 237 21.96 5.06 19.62
N LYS A 238 21.25 5.53 18.58
CA LYS A 238 19.84 5.86 18.63
C LYS A 238 18.98 4.68 19.11
N TYR A 239 19.10 3.51 18.47
CA TYR A 239 18.28 2.36 18.85
C TYR A 239 18.60 1.84 20.25
N ASN A 240 19.86 1.87 20.67
CA ASN A 240 20.22 1.52 22.06
C ASN A 240 19.56 2.47 23.07
N ALA A 241 19.56 3.78 22.78
CA ALA A 241 18.90 4.78 23.63
C ALA A 241 17.36 4.57 23.65
N VAL A 242 16.76 4.26 22.52
CA VAL A 242 15.33 3.89 22.42
C VAL A 242 15.02 2.69 23.32
N ILE A 243 15.78 1.60 23.21
CA ILE A 243 15.54 0.37 24.01
C ILE A 243 15.67 0.68 25.51
N ASN A 244 16.70 1.41 25.94
CA ASN A 244 16.86 1.78 27.34
C ASN A 244 15.68 2.59 27.87
N ASN A 245 15.23 3.61 27.12
CA ASN A 245 14.07 4.41 27.51
C ASN A 245 12.77 3.59 27.56
N VAL A 246 12.58 2.66 26.62
CA VAL A 246 11.44 1.73 26.63
C VAL A 246 11.42 0.88 27.89
N ILE A 247 12.57 0.35 28.29
CA ILE A 247 12.72 -0.47 29.52
C ILE A 247 12.34 0.37 30.75
N ASP A 248 12.84 1.60 30.84
CA ASP A 248 12.60 2.47 31.98
C ASP A 248 11.12 2.86 32.09
N LEU A 249 10.48 3.22 30.98
CA LEU A 249 9.06 3.58 30.94
C LEU A 249 8.15 2.39 31.27
N SER A 250 8.46 1.21 30.69
CA SER A 250 7.70 -0.01 30.96
C SER A 250 7.77 -0.45 32.42
N LYS A 251 8.96 -0.31 33.08
CA LYS A 251 9.13 -0.59 34.52
C LYS A 251 8.35 0.40 35.41
N GLN A 252 8.09 1.60 34.92
CA GLN A 252 7.26 2.60 35.61
C GLN A 252 5.75 2.33 35.45
N GLY A 253 5.37 1.23 34.79
CA GLY A 253 3.98 0.91 34.51
C GLY A 253 3.37 1.70 33.36
N ARG A 254 4.14 2.52 32.64
CA ARG A 254 3.67 3.27 31.49
C ARG A 254 3.64 2.39 30.23
N PRO A 255 2.55 2.35 29.48
CA PRO A 255 2.54 1.74 28.15
C PRO A 255 3.37 2.59 27.17
N VAL A 256 4.05 1.91 26.25
CA VAL A 256 4.93 2.55 25.26
C VAL A 256 4.51 2.16 23.86
N LEU A 257 4.26 3.15 23.01
CA LEU A 257 4.04 2.96 21.58
C LEU A 257 5.26 3.47 20.81
N ILE A 258 5.95 2.55 20.13
CA ILE A 258 7.12 2.85 19.31
C ILE A 258 6.68 2.98 17.86
N GLY A 259 6.77 4.19 17.30
CA GLY A 259 6.51 4.47 15.91
C GLY A 259 7.73 4.22 15.03
N THR A 260 7.57 3.46 13.95
CA THR A 260 8.62 3.15 12.98
C THR A 260 8.20 3.55 11.57
N THR A 261 9.16 3.92 10.73
CA THR A 261 8.92 4.34 9.34
C THR A 261 8.81 3.17 8.38
N SER A 262 9.36 2.00 8.74
CA SER A 262 9.32 0.81 7.89
C SER A 262 9.12 -0.48 8.68
N VAL A 263 8.74 -1.54 7.96
CA VAL A 263 8.60 -2.88 8.54
C VAL A 263 9.95 -3.46 8.96
N GLU A 264 11.03 -3.17 8.22
CA GLU A 264 12.39 -3.62 8.54
C GLU A 264 12.85 -3.06 9.88
N ILE A 265 12.61 -1.76 10.13
CA ILE A 265 12.93 -1.12 11.41
C ILE A 265 12.11 -1.73 12.54
N SER A 266 10.82 -2.02 12.30
CA SER A 266 9.97 -2.67 13.30
C SER A 266 10.48 -4.06 13.68
N GLU A 267 10.95 -4.84 12.71
CA GLU A 267 11.53 -6.17 12.93
C GLU A 267 12.90 -6.10 13.63
N LEU A 268 13.72 -5.11 13.28
CA LEU A 268 15.01 -4.87 13.96
C LEU A 268 14.81 -4.54 15.43
N LEU A 269 13.93 -3.59 15.72
CA LEU A 269 13.61 -3.21 17.11
C LEU A 269 12.98 -4.36 17.89
N SER A 270 12.12 -5.15 17.27
CA SER A 270 11.56 -6.36 17.88
C SER A 270 12.67 -7.35 18.28
N LYS A 271 13.66 -7.60 17.42
CA LYS A 271 14.82 -8.44 17.75
C LYS A 271 15.65 -7.86 18.90
N MET A 272 15.81 -6.54 18.95
CA MET A 272 16.56 -5.88 20.04
C MET A 272 15.81 -5.96 21.37
N LEU A 273 14.49 -5.74 21.39
CA LEU A 273 13.65 -5.88 22.59
C LEU A 273 13.63 -7.33 23.11
N ASN A 274 13.56 -8.32 22.20
CA ASN A 274 13.67 -9.74 22.58
C ASN A 274 15.02 -10.06 23.26
N ARG A 275 16.13 -9.52 22.73
CA ARG A 275 17.45 -9.68 23.38
C ARG A 275 17.53 -9.00 24.75
N ALA A 276 16.77 -7.94 24.96
CA ALA A 276 16.65 -7.24 26.23
C ALA A 276 15.61 -7.86 27.18
N ASN A 277 14.99 -8.99 26.80
CA ASN A 277 13.90 -9.67 27.52
C ASN A 277 12.69 -8.77 27.82
N VAL A 278 12.34 -7.89 26.88
CA VAL A 278 11.15 -7.03 26.97
C VAL A 278 10.03 -7.63 26.13
N ASN A 279 8.94 -8.03 26.78
CA ASN A 279 7.74 -8.48 26.08
C ASN A 279 7.12 -7.32 25.33
N HIS A 280 6.76 -7.56 24.04
CA HIS A 280 6.20 -6.52 23.19
C HIS A 280 5.32 -7.11 22.11
N ASN A 281 4.41 -6.28 21.62
CA ASN A 281 3.56 -6.58 20.47
C ASN A 281 4.10 -5.85 19.24
N VAL A 282 3.93 -6.44 18.05
CA VAL A 282 4.30 -5.80 16.77
C VAL A 282 3.06 -5.65 15.90
N LEU A 283 2.79 -4.40 15.53
CA LEU A 283 1.68 -4.00 14.68
C LEU A 283 2.23 -3.52 13.34
N ASN A 284 2.20 -4.38 12.34
CA ASN A 284 2.65 -4.07 11.00
C ASN A 284 1.74 -4.69 9.95
N ALA A 285 1.94 -4.34 8.68
CA ALA A 285 1.13 -4.80 7.54
C ALA A 285 1.01 -6.33 7.38
N LYS A 286 1.82 -7.12 8.10
CA LYS A 286 1.77 -8.60 8.06
C LYS A 286 0.70 -9.20 8.98
N LEU A 287 0.19 -8.46 9.97
CA LEU A 287 -0.60 -9.00 11.10
C LEU A 287 -2.03 -8.43 11.19
N HIS A 288 -2.62 -7.98 10.07
CA HIS A 288 -3.94 -7.33 10.02
C HIS A 288 -5.07 -8.03 10.80
N LYS A 289 -5.06 -9.36 10.89
CA LYS A 289 -6.14 -10.10 11.58
C LYS A 289 -6.15 -9.95 13.12
N LYS A 290 -5.05 -9.47 13.71
CA LYS A 290 -4.90 -9.28 15.17
C LYS A 290 -4.75 -7.80 15.55
N GLU A 291 -4.91 -6.91 14.60
CA GLU A 291 -4.67 -5.48 14.80
C GLU A 291 -5.53 -4.90 15.93
N ALA A 292 -6.83 -5.19 15.91
CA ALA A 292 -7.77 -4.68 16.91
C ALA A 292 -7.43 -5.18 18.33
N ASP A 293 -7.03 -6.44 18.47
CA ASP A 293 -6.66 -7.03 19.77
C ASP A 293 -5.37 -6.39 20.29
N ILE A 294 -4.36 -6.24 19.44
CA ILE A 294 -3.08 -5.60 19.81
C ILE A 294 -3.29 -4.13 20.22
N VAL A 295 -4.14 -3.39 19.51
CA VAL A 295 -4.43 -2.00 19.87
C VAL A 295 -5.20 -1.92 21.18
N ALA A 296 -6.13 -2.85 21.42
CA ALA A 296 -6.86 -2.91 22.71
C ALA A 296 -5.91 -3.16 23.90
N GLU A 297 -4.87 -3.95 23.72
CA GLU A 297 -3.85 -4.23 24.75
C GLU A 297 -2.82 -3.11 24.91
N ALA A 298 -2.60 -2.28 23.88
CA ALA A 298 -1.54 -1.27 23.86
C ALA A 298 -1.66 -0.20 24.95
N GLY A 299 -2.82 -0.05 25.59
CA GLY A 299 -3.05 0.86 26.71
C GLY A 299 -2.87 0.23 28.11
N ASN A 300 -2.55 -1.05 28.21
CA ASN A 300 -2.36 -1.73 29.49
C ASN A 300 -1.01 -1.35 30.16
N PRO A 301 -0.92 -1.42 31.51
CA PRO A 301 0.29 -1.04 32.22
C PRO A 301 1.54 -1.78 31.75
N GLY A 302 2.58 -1.02 31.40
CA GLY A 302 3.89 -1.54 31.01
C GLY A 302 3.95 -2.27 29.66
N VAL A 303 2.86 -2.31 28.90
CA VAL A 303 2.83 -2.95 27.58
C VAL A 303 3.64 -2.12 26.56
N VAL A 304 4.47 -2.80 25.79
CA VAL A 304 5.25 -2.20 24.71
C VAL A 304 4.68 -2.63 23.36
N THR A 305 4.37 -1.68 22.50
CA THR A 305 3.85 -1.95 21.15
C THR A 305 4.71 -1.24 20.13
N ILE A 306 5.20 -1.97 19.12
CA ILE A 306 5.86 -1.39 17.95
C ILE A 306 4.81 -1.28 16.84
N ALA A 307 4.63 -0.09 16.28
CA ALA A 307 3.69 0.15 15.19
C ALA A 307 4.36 0.85 14.02
N THR A 308 4.10 0.38 12.80
CA THR A 308 4.39 1.18 11.60
C THR A 308 3.33 2.27 11.43
N ASN A 309 3.66 3.36 10.74
CA ASN A 309 2.90 4.61 10.69
C ASN A 309 1.40 4.48 10.49
N MET A 310 0.97 3.57 9.63
CA MET A 310 -0.43 3.43 9.25
C MET A 310 -1.19 2.40 10.10
N ALA A 311 -0.49 1.61 10.91
CA ALA A 311 -1.11 0.55 11.71
C ALA A 311 -1.93 1.13 12.87
N GLY A 312 -3.14 0.65 13.07
CA GLY A 312 -4.06 1.08 14.13
C GLY A 312 -4.66 2.49 13.93
N ARG A 313 -4.60 3.09 12.73
CA ARG A 313 -5.26 4.38 12.46
C ARG A 313 -6.78 4.26 12.67
N GLY A 314 -7.38 5.31 13.22
CA GLY A 314 -8.82 5.34 13.53
C GLY A 314 -9.22 4.58 14.81
N THR A 315 -8.31 3.81 15.42
CA THR A 315 -8.59 3.08 16.67
C THR A 315 -8.03 3.82 17.87
N ASP A 316 -8.85 3.96 18.92
CA ASP A 316 -8.46 4.63 20.16
C ASP A 316 -7.79 3.66 21.13
N ILE A 317 -6.69 4.10 21.78
CA ILE A 317 -5.99 3.34 22.80
C ILE A 317 -6.56 3.80 24.15
N LYS A 318 -7.36 2.94 24.79
CA LYS A 318 -7.97 3.23 26.08
C LYS A 318 -6.96 3.00 27.20
N LEU A 319 -6.88 3.94 28.14
CA LEU A 319 -6.00 3.87 29.29
C LEU A 319 -6.79 3.56 30.56
N SER A 320 -6.23 2.70 31.43
CA SER A 320 -6.73 2.50 32.79
C SER A 320 -6.30 3.65 33.71
N GLN A 321 -6.97 3.79 34.86
CA GLN A 321 -6.63 4.85 35.83
C GLN A 321 -5.17 4.74 36.32
N ASP A 322 -4.71 3.51 36.56
CA ASP A 322 -3.32 3.27 36.99
C ASP A 322 -2.30 3.78 35.99
N VAL A 323 -2.60 3.64 34.68
CA VAL A 323 -1.75 4.15 33.60
C VAL A 323 -1.79 5.67 33.51
N ILE A 324 -2.97 6.27 33.72
CA ILE A 324 -3.14 7.72 33.78
C ILE A 324 -2.30 8.31 34.94
N ASP A 325 -2.37 7.69 36.11
CA ASP A 325 -1.62 8.09 37.31
C ASP A 325 -0.10 7.91 37.14
N ALA A 326 0.31 6.88 36.36
CA ALA A 326 1.73 6.67 36.00
C ALA A 326 2.25 7.66 34.93
N GLY A 327 1.42 8.56 34.40
CA GLY A 327 1.81 9.58 33.41
C GLY A 327 1.38 9.24 31.95
N GLY A 328 0.46 8.29 31.77
CA GLY A 328 -0.18 7.97 30.51
C GLY A 328 0.71 7.31 29.47
N LEU A 329 0.19 7.21 28.24
CA LEU A 329 0.86 6.56 27.10
C LEU A 329 2.10 7.37 26.67
N ALA A 330 3.24 6.68 26.55
CA ALA A 330 4.47 7.24 26.01
C ALA A 330 4.62 6.91 24.51
N ILE A 331 4.81 7.93 23.68
CA ILE A 331 5.11 7.79 22.26
C ILE A 331 6.61 7.95 22.05
N ILE A 332 7.22 6.99 21.37
CA ILE A 332 8.61 7.05 20.93
C ILE A 332 8.63 6.98 19.40
N GLY A 333 9.01 8.08 18.74
CA GLY A 333 9.27 8.09 17.30
C GLY A 333 10.73 7.71 17.03
N THR A 334 10.99 6.72 16.19
CA THR A 334 12.37 6.26 15.92
C THR A 334 13.04 7.00 14.76
N GLU A 335 12.27 7.76 14.00
CA GLU A 335 12.70 8.65 12.93
C GLU A 335 11.64 9.73 12.72
N ARG A 336 12.02 10.83 12.07
CA ARG A 336 11.07 11.79 11.52
C ARG A 336 10.56 11.29 10.16
N HIS A 337 9.32 11.61 9.86
CA HIS A 337 8.70 11.30 8.58
C HIS A 337 8.85 12.48 7.62
N ASP A 338 8.77 12.22 6.31
CA ASP A 338 8.80 13.23 5.25
C ASP A 338 7.68 14.26 5.41
N SER A 339 6.54 13.87 5.96
CA SER A 339 5.41 14.74 6.26
C SER A 339 5.25 14.98 7.77
N ARG A 340 5.20 16.26 8.16
CA ARG A 340 4.89 16.67 9.54
C ARG A 340 3.55 16.15 10.04
N ARG A 341 2.63 15.89 9.12
CA ARG A 341 1.31 15.33 9.39
C ARG A 341 1.42 13.93 10.02
N VAL A 342 2.28 13.07 9.49
CA VAL A 342 2.48 11.71 9.99
C VAL A 342 3.08 11.74 11.42
N ASP A 343 4.03 12.63 11.67
CA ASP A 343 4.57 12.86 13.03
C ASP A 343 3.48 13.30 14.01
N ARG A 344 2.59 14.20 13.58
CA ARG A 344 1.45 14.64 14.41
C ARG A 344 0.44 13.54 14.66
N GLN A 345 0.18 12.69 13.68
CA GLN A 345 -0.69 11.51 13.83
C GLN A 345 -0.11 10.53 14.86
N LEU A 346 1.21 10.29 14.83
CA LEU A 346 1.88 9.44 15.81
C LEU A 346 1.77 10.05 17.21
N ARG A 347 2.12 11.33 17.38
CA ARG A 347 1.97 12.05 18.67
C ARG A 347 0.52 12.04 19.16
N GLY A 348 -0.44 12.24 18.27
CA GLY A 348 -1.88 12.31 18.57
C GLY A 348 -2.50 11.00 19.06
N ARG A 349 -1.73 9.92 19.12
CA ARG A 349 -2.16 8.68 19.78
C ARG A 349 -2.14 8.76 21.28
N SER A 350 -1.37 9.68 21.86
CA SER A 350 -1.29 9.96 23.29
C SER A 350 -1.90 11.31 23.63
N GLY A 351 -2.31 11.49 24.87
CA GLY A 351 -2.90 12.74 25.36
C GLY A 351 -4.30 13.01 24.85
N ARG A 352 -5.07 11.96 24.55
CA ARG A 352 -6.46 12.07 24.13
C ARG A 352 -7.37 12.37 25.30
N GLN A 353 -8.47 13.09 25.05
CA GLN A 353 -9.50 13.43 26.05
C GLN A 353 -8.98 14.15 27.30
N GLY A 354 -7.79 14.80 27.19
CA GLY A 354 -7.12 15.46 28.31
C GLY A 354 -6.31 14.53 29.20
N ASP A 355 -6.09 13.28 28.79
CA ASP A 355 -5.22 12.35 29.51
C ASP A 355 -3.76 12.83 29.46
N PRO A 356 -2.94 12.53 30.50
CA PRO A 356 -1.51 12.74 30.43
C PRO A 356 -0.86 11.82 29.41
N GLY A 357 0.37 12.15 29.03
CA GLY A 357 1.15 11.35 28.11
C GLY A 357 2.44 12.06 27.74
N SER A 358 3.27 11.43 26.93
CA SER A 358 4.48 12.07 26.42
C SER A 358 4.80 11.63 25.01
N SER A 359 5.48 12.48 24.23
CA SER A 359 6.03 12.12 22.94
C SER A 359 7.47 12.59 22.82
N GLN A 360 8.34 11.74 22.27
CA GLN A 360 9.73 12.06 21.99
C GLN A 360 10.21 11.35 20.73
N PHE A 361 10.94 12.08 19.87
CA PHE A 361 11.56 11.50 18.68
C PHE A 361 13.06 11.31 18.91
N TYR A 362 13.56 10.20 18.40
CA TYR A 362 14.96 9.82 18.38
C TYR A 362 15.42 9.82 16.92
N VAL A 363 16.36 10.67 16.59
CA VAL A 363 16.89 10.83 15.23
C VAL A 363 18.39 10.63 15.20
N SER A 364 18.93 10.24 14.06
CA SER A 364 20.38 10.11 13.86
C SER A 364 20.79 10.77 12.55
N PHE A 365 22.06 11.16 12.43
CA PHE A 365 22.59 11.67 11.16
C PHE A 365 22.63 10.64 10.04
N GLU A 366 22.40 9.36 10.35
CA GLU A 366 22.30 8.28 9.37
C GLU A 366 20.85 8.01 8.92
N ASP A 367 19.87 8.77 9.39
CA ASP A 367 18.47 8.64 9.00
C ASP A 367 18.26 9.23 7.59
N ASN A 368 17.30 8.68 6.85
CA ASN A 368 17.08 9.08 5.46
C ASN A 368 16.69 10.56 5.28
N LEU A 369 16.09 11.18 6.29
CA LEU A 369 15.66 12.58 6.27
C LEU A 369 16.78 13.56 6.64
N MET A 370 17.89 13.07 7.22
CA MET A 370 19.04 13.89 7.63
C MET A 370 20.13 13.83 6.58
#